data_cc01969188890d81b0ba70cdb549a672
#
_entry.id   cc01969188890d81b0ba70cdb549a672
#
_cell.length_a   1.000
_cell.length_b   1.000
_cell.length_c   1.000
_cell.angle_alpha   90.00
_cell.angle_beta   90.00
_cell.angle_gamma   90.00
#
_symmetry.space_group_name_H-M   'P 1'
#
loop_
_entity.id
_entity.type
_entity.pdbx_description
1 polymer ?
#
loop_
_entity_poly.entity_id
_entity_poly.type
_entity_poly.pdbx_seq_one_letter_code
_entity_poly.pdbx_strand_id
1 'polypeptide(L)'
;GIRLAVASSKPTMLVKVVLEHFDLMKYFDVAAGSELDGTRTRKSDVIKYAFELLDEKGLSHKNPIMVGDRKHDIIGAKEAGIPCMAVAYGYGSMQELTAEHPDFIAESVEVIADIIR
;
A
#
# COMPACT_ATOMS: atom_id res chain seq x y z
N GLY A 1 7.76 10.56 -13.29
CA GLY A 1 6.56 9.82 -13.09
C GLY A 1 6.41 9.25 -11.70
N ILE A 2 5.22 8.74 -11.46
CA ILE A 2 4.86 8.14 -10.17
C ILE A 2 5.17 6.65 -10.22
N ARG A 3 5.85 6.14 -9.18
CA ARG A 3 6.10 4.70 -9.04
C ARG A 3 4.97 4.06 -8.24
N LEU A 4 4.60 2.86 -8.63
CA LEU A 4 3.56 2.10 -7.95
C LEU A 4 4.16 0.84 -7.35
N ALA A 5 3.81 0.58 -6.09
CA ALA A 5 4.23 -0.63 -5.38
C ALA A 5 3.01 -1.22 -4.67
N VAL A 6 2.95 -2.54 -4.61
CA VAL A 6 1.94 -3.23 -3.82
C VAL A 6 2.53 -3.58 -2.46
N ALA A 7 1.77 -3.31 -1.40
CA ALA A 7 2.08 -3.73 -0.03
C ALA A 7 0.82 -4.38 0.54
N SER A 8 0.82 -5.69 0.66
CA SER A 8 -0.35 -6.47 1.05
C SER A 8 -0.05 -7.38 2.23
N SER A 9 -1.07 -7.65 3.05
CA SER A 9 -0.95 -8.64 4.13
C SER A 9 -0.96 -10.07 3.62
N LYS A 10 -1.38 -10.27 2.36
CA LYS A 10 -1.35 -11.57 1.70
C LYS A 10 0.10 -11.99 1.44
N PRO A 11 0.44 -13.29 1.51
CA PRO A 11 1.81 -13.74 1.18
C PRO A 11 2.27 -13.27 -0.20
N THR A 12 3.54 -12.90 -0.31
CA THR A 12 4.10 -12.34 -1.54
C THR A 12 3.81 -13.21 -2.77
N MET A 13 3.97 -14.52 -2.64
CA MET A 13 3.70 -15.46 -3.73
C MET A 13 2.27 -15.33 -4.23
N LEU A 14 1.30 -15.21 -3.33
CA LEU A 14 -0.11 -15.09 -3.68
C LEU A 14 -0.44 -13.72 -4.28
N VAL A 15 0.23 -12.66 -3.79
CA VAL A 15 0.10 -11.32 -4.38
C VAL A 15 0.47 -11.37 -5.85
N LYS A 16 1.61 -12.00 -6.17
CA LYS A 16 2.07 -12.11 -7.55
C LYS A 16 1.10 -12.90 -8.42
N VAL A 17 0.57 -14.01 -7.90
CA VAL A 17 -0.41 -14.81 -8.63
C VAL A 17 -1.65 -13.99 -8.99
N VAL A 18 -2.17 -13.22 -8.03
CA VAL A 18 -3.36 -12.39 -8.27
C VAL A 18 -3.06 -11.30 -9.29
N LEU A 19 -1.92 -10.61 -9.17
CA LEU A 19 -1.56 -9.54 -10.11
C LEU A 19 -1.37 -10.07 -11.53
N GLU A 20 -0.76 -11.25 -11.68
CA GLU A 20 -0.57 -11.87 -12.97
C GLU A 20 -1.90 -12.32 -13.58
N HIS A 21 -2.78 -12.89 -12.77
CA HIS A 21 -4.09 -13.34 -13.22
C HIS A 21 -4.90 -12.21 -13.85
N PHE A 22 -4.86 -11.02 -13.25
CA PHE A 22 -5.59 -9.84 -13.72
C PHE A 22 -4.77 -8.95 -14.65
N ASP A 23 -3.58 -9.39 -15.04
CA ASP A 23 -2.66 -8.65 -15.93
C ASP A 23 -2.32 -7.25 -15.37
N LEU A 24 -2.13 -7.18 -14.06
CA LEU A 24 -1.84 -5.92 -13.37
C LEU A 24 -0.36 -5.77 -13.01
N MET A 25 0.41 -6.87 -13.03
CA MET A 25 1.81 -6.86 -12.57
C MET A 25 2.66 -5.83 -13.30
N LYS A 26 2.38 -5.60 -14.57
CA LYS A 26 3.12 -4.66 -15.42
C LYS A 26 3.04 -3.21 -14.97
N TYR A 27 2.06 -2.86 -14.13
CA TYR A 27 1.86 -1.50 -13.65
C TYR A 27 2.64 -1.22 -12.36
N PHE A 28 3.19 -2.25 -11.71
CA PHE A 28 3.84 -2.10 -10.42
C PHE A 28 5.33 -2.36 -10.52
N ASP A 29 6.13 -1.50 -9.87
CA ASP A 29 7.58 -1.66 -9.84
C ASP A 29 7.98 -2.82 -8.93
N VAL A 30 7.27 -2.99 -7.80
CA VAL A 30 7.49 -4.09 -6.86
C VAL A 30 6.17 -4.56 -6.27
N ALA A 31 6.15 -5.81 -5.83
CA ALA A 31 5.01 -6.39 -5.13
C ALA A 31 5.52 -7.00 -3.83
N ALA A 32 5.10 -6.44 -2.70
CA ALA A 32 5.49 -6.90 -1.38
C ALA A 32 4.30 -7.50 -0.64
N GLY A 33 4.52 -8.61 0.01
CA GLY A 33 3.53 -9.29 0.83
C GLY A 33 4.17 -9.85 2.08
N SER A 34 3.39 -10.62 2.85
CA SER A 34 3.90 -11.31 4.01
C SER A 34 4.62 -12.60 3.59
N GLU A 35 5.27 -13.25 4.54
CA GLU A 35 5.83 -14.58 4.33
C GLU A 35 4.82 -15.64 4.77
N LEU A 36 4.89 -16.83 4.16
CA LEU A 36 4.02 -17.94 4.52
C LEU A 36 4.26 -18.45 5.95
N ASP A 37 5.46 -18.21 6.48
CA ASP A 37 5.83 -18.63 7.84
C ASP A 37 5.41 -17.60 8.91
N GLY A 38 4.77 -16.51 8.52
CA GLY A 38 4.27 -15.50 9.44
C GLY A 38 5.28 -14.44 9.87
N THR A 39 6.48 -14.40 9.28
CA THR A 39 7.52 -13.47 9.72
C THR A 39 7.24 -12.01 9.36
N ARG A 40 6.43 -11.76 8.37
CA ARG A 40 6.13 -10.41 7.89
C ARG A 40 4.61 -10.22 7.83
N THR A 41 3.96 -10.18 9.02
CA THR A 41 2.50 -10.11 9.10
C THR A 41 1.98 -8.69 9.32
N ARG A 42 2.77 -7.81 9.95
CA ARG A 42 2.36 -6.43 10.20
C ARG A 42 2.47 -5.61 8.93
N LYS A 43 1.49 -4.75 8.69
CA LYS A 43 1.48 -3.90 7.49
C LYS A 43 2.74 -3.02 7.41
N SER A 44 3.22 -2.50 8.55
CA SER A 44 4.44 -1.69 8.56
C SER A 44 5.66 -2.47 8.08
N ASP A 45 5.75 -3.76 8.41
CA ASP A 45 6.84 -4.61 7.97
C ASP A 45 6.77 -4.85 6.46
N VAL A 46 5.56 -5.02 5.94
CA VAL A 46 5.35 -5.20 4.49
C VAL A 46 5.72 -3.91 3.74
N ILE A 47 5.35 -2.75 4.28
CA ILE A 47 5.71 -1.46 3.67
C ILE A 47 7.23 -1.31 3.61
N LYS A 48 7.93 -1.64 4.70
CA LYS A 48 9.40 -1.58 4.74
C LYS A 48 10.02 -2.54 3.73
N TYR A 49 9.45 -3.71 3.58
CA TYR A 49 9.90 -4.68 2.59
C TYR A 49 9.74 -4.14 1.16
N ALA A 50 8.64 -3.44 0.89
CA ALA A 50 8.44 -2.80 -0.41
C ALA A 50 9.56 -1.80 -0.69
N PHE A 51 9.97 -1.00 0.30
CA PHE A 51 11.10 -0.08 0.15
C PHE A 51 12.41 -0.81 -0.12
N GLU A 52 12.65 -1.93 0.56
CA GLU A 52 13.85 -2.76 0.33
C GLU A 52 13.89 -3.27 -1.11
N LEU A 53 12.75 -3.72 -1.63
CA LEU A 53 12.67 -4.20 -3.01
C LEU A 53 12.93 -3.08 -4.02
N LEU A 54 12.44 -1.86 -3.73
CA LEU A 54 12.73 -0.70 -4.58
C LEU A 54 14.21 -0.36 -4.54
N ASP A 55 14.84 -0.40 -3.36
CA ASP A 55 16.27 -0.16 -3.21
C ASP A 55 17.09 -1.17 -4.00
N GLU A 56 16.70 -2.46 -3.97
CA GLU A 56 17.38 -3.50 -4.73
C GLU A 56 17.34 -3.24 -6.24
N LYS A 57 16.28 -2.60 -6.72
CA LYS A 57 16.15 -2.22 -8.13
C LYS A 57 16.77 -0.86 -8.44
N GLY A 58 17.34 -0.18 -7.46
CA GLY A 58 17.90 1.15 -7.65
C GLY A 58 16.85 2.22 -7.89
N LEU A 59 15.62 2.00 -7.42
CA LEU A 59 14.51 2.92 -7.63
C LEU A 59 14.28 3.77 -6.39
N SER A 60 14.09 5.08 -6.60
CA SER A 60 13.83 6.02 -5.52
C SER A 60 12.42 5.83 -4.94
N HIS A 61 12.29 6.00 -3.62
CA HIS A 61 11.00 6.02 -2.95
C HIS A 61 10.85 7.27 -2.06
N LYS A 62 11.32 8.41 -2.56
CA LYS A 62 11.16 9.69 -1.88
C LYS A 62 9.69 10.13 -1.94
N ASN A 63 9.22 10.75 -0.86
CA ASN A 63 7.85 11.23 -0.74
C ASN A 63 6.81 10.13 -0.98
N PRO A 64 6.94 8.98 -0.30
CA PRO A 64 5.98 7.90 -0.47
C PRO A 64 4.64 8.24 0.19
N ILE A 65 3.57 7.64 -0.32
CA ILE A 65 2.26 7.71 0.31
C ILE A 65 1.63 6.32 0.25
N MET A 66 1.08 5.88 1.38
CA MET A 66 0.33 4.62 1.44
C MET A 66 -1.12 4.88 1.07
N VAL A 67 -1.66 4.07 0.17
CA VAL A 67 -3.08 4.14 -0.22
C VAL A 67 -3.74 2.85 0.21
N GLY A 68 -4.79 2.94 1.01
CA GLY A 68 -5.48 1.75 1.50
C GLY A 68 -6.92 2.01 1.86
N ASP A 69 -7.68 0.92 2.04
CA ASP A 69 -9.12 0.98 2.30
C ASP A 69 -9.51 0.45 3.68
N ARG A 70 -8.55 0.08 4.51
CA ARG A 70 -8.79 -0.46 5.84
C ARG A 70 -7.92 0.23 6.89
N LYS A 71 -8.34 0.15 8.16
CA LYS A 71 -7.59 0.75 9.27
C LYS A 71 -6.16 0.22 9.38
N HIS A 72 -5.92 -1.04 8.99
CA HIS A 72 -4.59 -1.64 9.03
C HIS A 72 -3.59 -0.89 8.15
N ASP A 73 -4.05 -0.37 7.02
CA ASP A 73 -3.21 0.39 6.09
C ASP A 73 -2.79 1.71 6.72
N ILE A 74 -3.72 2.38 7.41
CA ILE A 74 -3.44 3.65 8.08
C ILE A 74 -2.47 3.44 9.24
N ILE A 75 -2.73 2.44 10.08
CA ILE A 75 -1.88 2.11 11.22
C ILE A 75 -0.47 1.75 10.74
N GLY A 76 -0.38 0.90 9.71
CA GLY A 76 0.90 0.47 9.16
C GLY A 76 1.71 1.62 8.59
N ALA A 77 1.05 2.53 7.88
CA ALA A 77 1.71 3.72 7.33
C ALA A 77 2.28 4.60 8.44
N LYS A 78 1.52 4.81 9.52
CA LYS A 78 1.98 5.61 10.65
C LYS A 78 3.17 4.96 11.34
N GLU A 79 3.13 3.65 11.53
CA GLU A 79 4.26 2.92 12.12
C GLU A 79 5.50 2.97 11.21
N ALA A 80 5.30 3.01 9.90
CA ALA A 80 6.41 3.13 8.94
C ALA A 80 6.87 4.58 8.74
N GLY A 81 6.16 5.54 9.32
CA GLY A 81 6.53 6.95 9.24
C GLY A 81 6.20 7.63 7.92
N ILE A 82 5.19 7.14 7.20
CA ILE A 82 4.78 7.72 5.91
C ILE A 82 3.32 8.18 5.96
N PRO A 83 2.94 9.18 5.14
CA PRO A 83 1.56 9.61 5.07
C PRO A 83 0.66 8.53 4.45
N CYS A 84 -0.61 8.58 4.80
CA CYS A 84 -1.61 7.63 4.33
C CYS A 84 -2.82 8.34 3.74
N MET A 85 -3.27 7.84 2.59
CA MET A 85 -4.54 8.22 1.98
C MET A 85 -5.51 7.06 2.13
N ALA A 86 -6.60 7.27 2.86
CA ALA A 86 -7.66 6.28 2.99
C ALA A 86 -8.62 6.44 1.83
N VAL A 87 -9.00 5.32 1.19
CA VAL A 87 -10.00 5.34 0.12
C VAL A 87 -11.33 4.86 0.68
N ALA A 88 -12.37 5.68 0.51
CA ALA A 88 -13.66 5.45 1.16
C ALA A 88 -14.60 4.56 0.34
N TYR A 89 -14.18 4.15 -0.85
CA TYR A 89 -14.99 3.27 -1.71
C TYR A 89 -14.60 1.79 -1.60
N GLY A 90 -13.69 1.45 -0.69
CA GLY A 90 -13.27 0.06 -0.46
C GLY A 90 -14.06 -0.62 0.65
N TYR A 91 -13.43 -1.58 1.31
CA TYR A 91 -14.09 -2.41 2.33
C TYR A 91 -14.21 -1.74 3.70
N GLY A 92 -13.35 -0.76 4.00
CA GLY A 92 -13.40 -0.08 5.29
C GLY A 92 -14.55 0.94 5.32
N SER A 93 -15.23 1.06 6.48
CA SER A 93 -16.25 2.09 6.66
C SER A 93 -15.59 3.46 6.85
N MET A 94 -16.32 4.53 6.53
CA MET A 94 -15.83 5.88 6.78
C MET A 94 -15.51 6.09 8.27
N GLN A 95 -16.31 5.50 9.16
CA GLN A 95 -16.09 5.58 10.60
C GLN A 95 -14.78 4.91 11.01
N GLU A 96 -14.51 3.70 10.48
CA GLU A 96 -13.27 2.97 10.74
C GLU A 96 -12.06 3.81 10.29
N LEU A 97 -12.11 4.35 9.07
CA LEU A 97 -11.01 5.09 8.49
C LEU A 97 -10.75 6.41 9.19
N THR A 98 -11.81 7.16 9.50
CA THR A 98 -11.71 8.46 10.16
C THR A 98 -11.13 8.33 11.57
N ALA A 99 -11.47 7.25 12.28
CA ALA A 99 -10.99 7.00 13.64
C ALA A 99 -9.47 6.87 13.71
N GLU A 100 -8.82 6.46 12.63
CA GLU A 100 -7.36 6.30 12.60
C GLU A 100 -6.62 7.55 12.09
N HIS A 101 -7.33 8.62 11.78
CA HIS A 101 -6.77 9.92 11.38
C HIS A 101 -5.78 9.83 10.20
N PRO A 102 -6.23 9.38 9.01
CA PRO A 102 -5.36 9.39 7.84
C PRO A 102 -5.04 10.83 7.40
N ASP A 103 -3.95 11.02 6.68
CA ASP A 103 -3.56 12.34 6.19
C ASP A 103 -4.52 12.84 5.11
N PHE A 104 -5.06 11.92 4.30
CA PHE A 104 -6.01 12.24 3.23
C PHE A 104 -7.11 11.20 3.21
N ILE A 105 -8.29 11.60 2.74
CA ILE A 105 -9.40 10.68 2.47
C ILE A 105 -9.86 10.92 1.04
N ALA A 106 -9.85 9.87 0.22
CA ALA A 106 -10.30 9.92 -1.17
C ALA A 106 -11.61 9.15 -1.29
N GLU A 107 -12.67 9.82 -1.75
CA GLU A 107 -13.98 9.21 -1.93
C GLU A 107 -14.13 8.56 -3.31
N SER A 108 -13.21 8.85 -4.24
CA SER A 108 -13.24 8.29 -5.59
C SER A 108 -11.83 8.20 -6.15
N VAL A 109 -11.69 7.48 -7.27
CA VAL A 109 -10.39 7.32 -7.96
C VAL A 109 -9.90 8.69 -8.46
N GLU A 110 -10.80 9.55 -8.90
CA GLU A 110 -10.46 10.89 -9.40
C GLU A 110 -9.80 11.73 -8.30
N VAL A 111 -10.28 11.62 -7.07
CA VAL A 111 -9.71 12.35 -5.94
C VAL A 111 -8.29 11.86 -5.65
N ILE A 112 -8.02 10.55 -5.79
CA ILE A 112 -6.67 10.02 -5.64
C ILE A 112 -5.72 10.72 -6.61
N ALA A 113 -6.11 10.78 -7.88
CA ALA A 113 -5.28 11.41 -8.91
C ALA A 113 -4.99 12.87 -8.59
N ASP A 114 -6.00 13.59 -8.07
CA ASP A 114 -5.84 15.00 -7.72
C ASP A 114 -4.85 15.21 -6.56
N ILE A 115 -4.85 14.32 -5.58
CA ILE A 115 -3.98 14.44 -4.40
C ILE A 115 -2.52 14.13 -4.75
N ILE A 116 -2.27 13.11 -5.57
CA ILE A 116 -0.89 12.65 -5.85
C ILE A 116 -0.20 13.37 -7.00
N ARG A 117 -0.90 14.22 -7.71
CA ARG A 117 -0.30 15.02 -8.78
C ARG A 117 0.53 16.18 -8.26
#